data_ff52e3c159268f264f8bc80e659403e1
#
_entry.id   ff52e3c159268f264f8bc80e659403e1
#
_cell.length_a   1.000
_cell.length_b   1.000
_cell.length_c   1.000
_cell.angle_alpha   90.00
_cell.angle_beta   90.00
_cell.angle_gamma   90.00
#
_symmetry.space_group_name_H-M   'P 1'
#
loop_
_entity.id
_entity.type
_entity.pdbx_description
1 polymer ?
#
loop_
_entity_poly.entity_id
_entity_poly.type
_entity_poly.pdbx_seq_one_letter_code
_entity_poly.pdbx_strand_id
1 'polypeptide(L)'
;MIDVLLTTINAKYIHTAFGLRYLFANLGDLKNSAEIMEFDLQTRPIDIAEAILNKNPRIVGIGVYIWNIREVEDLTCILKKVNPEIVVVLGGPEVSYEFENQPAVQMCDYLIRGEGDIAFAELCKNILSGQRPESKVILPPLPDVQVVKMPYEYYTDEDLKHRIIYVES
;
A
#
# COMPACT_ATOMS: atom_id res chain seq x y z
N MET A 1 -16.32 5.84 7.05
CA MET A 1 -16.06 4.57 6.35
C MET A 1 -14.77 4.77 5.59
N ILE A 2 -13.85 3.83 5.68
CA ILE A 2 -12.55 3.91 4.98
C ILE A 2 -12.67 3.12 3.68
N ASP A 3 -12.45 3.77 2.54
CA ASP A 3 -12.45 3.09 1.25
C ASP A 3 -11.06 2.52 0.92
N VAL A 4 -10.00 3.27 1.26
CA VAL A 4 -8.62 2.92 0.92
C VAL A 4 -7.76 2.87 2.18
N LEU A 5 -7.10 1.76 2.41
CA LEU A 5 -6.11 1.62 3.48
C LEU A 5 -4.74 1.34 2.87
N LEU A 6 -3.76 2.16 3.21
CA LEU A 6 -2.37 1.98 2.82
C LEU A 6 -1.58 1.38 3.99
N THR A 7 -0.82 0.33 3.75
CA THR A 7 -0.05 -0.32 4.80
C THR A 7 1.29 -0.86 4.32
N THR A 8 2.20 -1.04 5.23
CA THR A 8 3.42 -1.83 5.06
C THR A 8 3.90 -2.34 6.42
N ILE A 9 4.80 -3.32 6.38
CA ILE A 9 5.47 -3.87 7.54
C ILE A 9 6.92 -3.39 7.50
N ASN A 10 7.27 -2.42 8.32
CA ASN A 10 8.60 -1.84 8.40
C ASN A 10 9.59 -2.82 9.06
N ALA A 11 10.87 -2.77 8.68
CA ALA A 11 11.91 -3.57 9.31
C ALA A 11 12.02 -3.29 10.83
N LYS A 12 11.80 -2.03 11.22
CA LYS A 12 11.73 -1.57 12.61
C LYS A 12 10.76 -0.41 12.72
N TYR A 13 10.14 -0.25 13.89
CA TYR A 13 9.22 0.85 14.19
C TYR A 13 9.78 2.24 13.87
N ILE A 14 11.08 2.45 14.09
CA ILE A 14 11.74 3.75 13.91
C ILE A 14 11.69 4.28 12.47
N HIS A 15 11.48 3.43 11.47
CA HIS A 15 11.41 3.83 10.07
C HIS A 15 9.98 4.24 9.69
N THR A 16 9.83 5.41 9.07
CA THR A 16 8.56 5.81 8.46
C THR A 16 8.47 5.30 7.02
N ALA A 17 7.28 4.89 6.60
CA ALA A 17 7.04 4.44 5.23
C ALA A 17 6.86 5.64 4.29
N PHE A 18 7.95 6.10 3.68
CA PHE A 18 7.97 7.25 2.79
C PHE A 18 7.08 7.04 1.55
N GLY A 19 7.19 5.87 0.91
CA GLY A 19 6.39 5.53 -0.26
C GLY A 19 4.87 5.53 0.01
N LEU A 20 4.41 5.08 1.20
CA LEU A 20 2.98 5.15 1.54
C LEU A 20 2.49 6.60 1.62
N ARG A 21 3.32 7.50 2.12
CA ARG A 21 2.97 8.93 2.22
C ARG A 21 2.92 9.59 0.84
N TYR A 22 3.77 9.16 -0.10
CA TYR A 22 3.67 9.57 -1.51
C TYR A 22 2.36 9.11 -2.13
N LEU A 23 2.02 7.83 -1.99
CA LEU A 23 0.74 7.30 -2.46
C LEU A 23 -0.43 8.09 -1.86
N PHE A 24 -0.41 8.32 -0.55
CA PHE A 24 -1.46 9.06 0.15
C PHE A 24 -1.57 10.51 -0.35
N ALA A 25 -0.44 11.22 -0.51
CA ALA A 25 -0.41 12.60 -1.01
C ALA A 25 -1.09 12.73 -2.39
N ASN A 26 -0.99 11.68 -3.21
CA ASN A 26 -1.50 11.68 -4.58
C ASN A 26 -2.89 11.05 -4.75
N LEU A 27 -3.57 10.61 -3.68
CA LEU A 27 -4.93 10.05 -3.74
C LEU A 27 -6.03 11.05 -4.18
N GLY A 28 -5.72 12.36 -4.20
CA GLY A 28 -6.74 13.37 -4.49
C GLY A 28 -7.86 13.38 -3.45
N ASP A 29 -9.11 13.39 -3.91
CA ASP A 29 -10.28 13.43 -3.01
C ASP A 29 -10.47 12.14 -2.20
N LEU A 30 -9.88 11.02 -2.64
CA LEU A 30 -9.93 9.75 -1.91
C LEU A 30 -9.23 9.83 -0.54
N LYS A 31 -8.38 10.82 -0.30
CA LYS A 31 -7.77 11.06 1.01
C LYS A 31 -8.78 11.19 2.15
N ASN A 32 -9.97 11.72 1.86
CA ASN A 32 -11.04 11.89 2.85
C ASN A 32 -11.59 10.57 3.39
N SER A 33 -11.40 9.47 2.66
CA SER A 33 -11.79 8.11 3.03
C SER A 33 -10.59 7.14 2.99
N ALA A 34 -9.38 7.67 3.23
CA ALA A 34 -8.16 6.87 3.23
C ALA A 34 -7.41 6.98 4.57
N GLU A 35 -6.68 5.93 4.91
CA GLU A 35 -5.85 5.87 6.13
C GLU A 35 -4.52 5.18 5.83
N ILE A 36 -3.45 5.59 6.52
CA ILE A 36 -2.17 4.88 6.55
C ILE A 36 -2.06 4.14 7.88
N MET A 37 -1.75 2.85 7.82
CA MET A 37 -1.41 2.03 8.99
C MET A 37 -0.06 1.38 8.78
N GLU A 38 0.90 1.69 9.62
CA GLU A 38 2.24 1.10 9.58
C GLU A 38 2.42 0.11 10.71
N PHE A 39 3.03 -1.03 10.39
CA PHE A 39 3.39 -2.07 11.36
C PHE A 39 4.90 -2.35 11.26
N ASP A 40 5.42 -3.17 12.13
CA ASP A 40 6.79 -3.67 12.08
C ASP A 40 6.85 -5.21 12.14
N LEU A 41 8.03 -5.77 11.90
CA LEU A 41 8.24 -7.22 11.86
C LEU A 41 7.97 -7.94 13.20
N GLN A 42 7.73 -7.23 14.29
CA GLN A 42 7.34 -7.82 15.58
C GLN A 42 5.84 -8.09 15.65
N THR A 43 5.04 -7.46 14.77
CA THR A 43 3.60 -7.64 14.69
C THR A 43 3.27 -8.84 13.82
N ARG A 44 2.51 -9.80 14.34
CA ARG A 44 2.15 -11.00 13.59
C ARG A 44 1.18 -10.66 12.44
N PRO A 45 1.29 -11.29 11.28
CA PRO A 45 0.40 -11.05 10.15
C PRO A 45 -1.09 -11.18 10.48
N ILE A 46 -1.46 -12.06 11.41
CA ILE A 46 -2.85 -12.22 11.86
C ILE A 46 -3.35 -11.00 12.63
N ASP A 47 -2.51 -10.40 13.48
CA ASP A 47 -2.88 -9.21 14.26
C ASP A 47 -2.97 -7.98 13.34
N ILE A 48 -2.11 -7.91 12.31
CA ILE A 48 -2.18 -6.90 11.24
C ILE A 48 -3.48 -7.04 10.45
N ALA A 49 -3.83 -8.28 10.06
CA ALA A 49 -5.07 -8.54 9.33
C ALA A 49 -6.30 -8.15 10.14
N GLU A 50 -6.34 -8.47 11.44
CA GLU A 50 -7.42 -8.07 12.34
C GLU A 50 -7.55 -6.54 12.41
N ALA A 51 -6.44 -5.83 12.58
CA ALA A 51 -6.44 -4.36 12.63
C ALA A 51 -6.97 -3.74 11.34
N ILE A 52 -6.57 -4.27 10.17
CA ILE A 52 -7.05 -3.84 8.86
C ILE A 52 -8.54 -4.13 8.69
N LEU A 53 -8.97 -5.36 8.98
CA LEU A 53 -10.36 -5.78 8.81
C LEU A 53 -11.33 -5.01 9.72
N ASN A 54 -10.89 -4.61 10.92
CA ASN A 54 -11.68 -3.77 11.83
C ASN A 54 -11.95 -2.37 11.25
N LYS A 55 -11.13 -1.87 10.32
CA LYS A 55 -11.38 -0.63 9.58
C LYS A 55 -12.38 -0.81 8.42
N ASN A 56 -12.61 -2.07 8.03
CA ASN A 56 -13.49 -2.45 6.92
C ASN A 56 -13.22 -1.69 5.61
N PRO A 57 -11.96 -1.66 5.12
CA PRO A 57 -11.63 -1.00 3.88
C PRO A 57 -12.11 -1.80 2.67
N ARG A 58 -12.37 -1.11 1.56
CA ARG A 58 -12.67 -1.74 0.26
C ARG A 58 -11.40 -2.13 -0.49
N ILE A 59 -10.35 -1.32 -0.33
CA ILE A 59 -9.05 -1.49 -1.00
C ILE A 59 -7.95 -1.41 0.05
N VAL A 60 -7.00 -2.35 -0.01
CA VAL A 60 -5.77 -2.34 0.80
C VAL A 60 -4.57 -2.30 -0.12
N GLY A 61 -3.82 -1.19 -0.09
CA GLY A 61 -2.53 -1.05 -0.76
C GLY A 61 -1.39 -1.45 0.17
N ILE A 62 -0.55 -2.41 -0.24
CA ILE A 62 0.53 -2.95 0.59
C ILE A 62 1.88 -2.69 -0.07
N GLY A 63 2.76 -1.99 0.65
CA GLY A 63 4.15 -1.78 0.24
C GLY A 63 5.01 -3.02 0.55
N VAL A 64 5.63 -3.59 -0.51
CA VAL A 64 6.40 -4.82 -0.42
C VAL A 64 7.90 -4.56 -0.62
N TYR A 65 8.68 -5.01 0.34
CA TYR A 65 10.13 -4.87 0.40
C TYR A 65 10.78 -6.22 0.73
N ILE A 66 12.07 -6.35 0.47
CA ILE A 66 12.83 -7.59 0.69
C ILE A 66 12.72 -8.13 2.13
N TRP A 67 12.55 -7.25 3.10
CA TRP A 67 12.45 -7.65 4.51
C TRP A 67 11.07 -8.11 4.96
N ASN A 68 10.01 -7.78 4.19
CA ASN A 68 8.62 -8.07 4.61
C ASN A 68 7.85 -8.99 3.66
N ILE A 69 8.48 -9.50 2.61
CA ILE A 69 7.78 -10.28 1.57
C ILE A 69 7.03 -11.49 2.15
N ARG A 70 7.58 -12.18 3.14
CA ARG A 70 6.95 -13.35 3.77
C ARG A 70 5.73 -12.96 4.61
N GLU A 71 5.88 -11.91 5.41
CA GLU A 71 4.79 -11.36 6.23
C GLU A 71 3.65 -10.82 5.36
N VAL A 72 3.99 -10.21 4.21
CA VAL A 72 2.99 -9.74 3.24
C VAL A 72 2.30 -10.91 2.54
N GLU A 73 3.01 -12.01 2.25
CA GLU A 73 2.40 -13.23 1.73
C GLU A 73 1.35 -13.78 2.70
N ASP A 74 1.71 -13.96 3.98
CA ASP A 74 0.81 -14.43 5.01
C ASP A 74 -0.37 -13.47 5.21
N LEU A 75 -0.11 -12.17 5.29
CA LEU A 75 -1.13 -11.13 5.41
C LEU A 75 -2.13 -11.16 4.25
N THR A 76 -1.63 -11.22 3.01
CA THR A 76 -2.48 -11.28 1.81
C THR A 76 -3.35 -12.53 1.82
N CYS A 77 -2.77 -13.69 2.17
CA CYS A 77 -3.51 -14.94 2.31
C CYS A 77 -4.65 -14.83 3.34
N ILE A 78 -4.38 -14.26 4.52
CA ILE A 78 -5.36 -14.09 5.58
C ILE A 78 -6.49 -13.15 5.13
N LEU A 79 -6.14 -11.97 4.59
CA LEU A 79 -7.12 -10.99 4.11
C LEU A 79 -8.07 -11.59 3.07
N LYS A 80 -7.53 -12.29 2.07
CA LYS A 80 -8.33 -12.91 1.00
C LYS A 80 -9.17 -14.10 1.47
N LYS A 81 -8.73 -14.83 2.51
CA LYS A 81 -9.52 -15.92 3.10
C LYS A 81 -10.68 -15.41 3.97
N VAL A 82 -10.44 -14.35 4.75
CA VAL A 82 -11.45 -13.81 5.68
C VAL A 82 -12.45 -12.92 4.96
N ASN A 83 -11.98 -12.08 4.04
CA ASN A 83 -12.85 -11.20 3.24
C ASN A 83 -12.41 -11.25 1.76
N PRO A 84 -12.96 -12.18 0.94
CA PRO A 84 -12.63 -12.28 -0.47
C PRO A 84 -12.93 -11.03 -1.31
N GLU A 85 -13.88 -10.19 -0.85
CA GLU A 85 -14.30 -8.97 -1.56
C GLU A 85 -13.33 -7.82 -1.40
N ILE A 86 -12.46 -7.86 -0.39
CA ILE A 86 -11.43 -6.83 -0.20
C ILE A 86 -10.45 -6.87 -1.37
N VAL A 87 -10.19 -5.72 -1.98
CA VAL A 87 -9.22 -5.63 -3.08
C VAL A 87 -7.84 -5.39 -2.52
N VAL A 88 -6.93 -6.33 -2.73
CA VAL A 88 -5.53 -6.22 -2.30
C VAL A 88 -4.67 -5.79 -3.49
N VAL A 89 -3.98 -4.66 -3.33
CA VAL A 89 -3.06 -4.08 -4.32
C VAL A 89 -1.65 -4.12 -3.75
N LEU A 90 -0.75 -4.81 -4.42
CA LEU A 90 0.67 -4.83 -4.05
C LEU A 90 1.47 -3.84 -4.89
N GLY A 91 2.51 -3.29 -4.32
CA GLY A 91 3.51 -2.46 -4.99
C GLY A 91 4.80 -2.40 -4.17
N GLY A 92 5.83 -1.81 -4.74
CA GLY A 92 7.13 -1.66 -4.09
C GLY A 92 8.24 -2.41 -4.82
N PRO A 93 9.51 -2.21 -4.38
CA PRO A 93 10.67 -2.67 -5.13
C PRO A 93 10.74 -4.20 -5.24
N GLU A 94 10.34 -4.95 -4.21
CA GLU A 94 10.47 -6.41 -4.17
C GLU A 94 9.54 -7.12 -5.17
N VAL A 95 8.42 -6.52 -5.51
CA VAL A 95 7.44 -7.08 -6.46
C VAL A 95 7.46 -6.38 -7.83
N SER A 96 8.41 -5.46 -8.05
CA SER A 96 8.58 -4.80 -9.35
C SER A 96 9.38 -5.64 -10.34
N TYR A 97 10.19 -6.59 -9.85
CA TYR A 97 11.02 -7.49 -10.63
C TYR A 97 10.80 -8.92 -10.16
N GLU A 98 10.97 -9.91 -11.06
CA GLU A 98 10.86 -11.36 -10.77
C GLU A 98 9.62 -11.74 -9.93
N PHE A 99 8.49 -11.12 -10.24
CA PHE A 99 7.26 -11.19 -9.45
C PHE A 99 6.38 -12.39 -9.80
N GLU A 100 6.57 -13.02 -10.97
CA GLU A 100 5.65 -14.01 -11.54
C GLU A 100 5.47 -15.24 -10.63
N ASN A 101 6.49 -15.61 -9.89
CA ASN A 101 6.49 -16.78 -9.01
C ASN A 101 6.28 -16.44 -7.54
N GLN A 102 6.02 -15.18 -7.20
CA GLN A 102 5.82 -14.77 -5.81
C GLN A 102 4.39 -15.11 -5.34
N PRO A 103 4.22 -15.90 -4.27
CA PRO A 103 2.89 -16.31 -3.81
C PRO A 103 1.98 -15.13 -3.44
N ALA A 104 2.53 -14.07 -2.83
CA ALA A 104 1.78 -12.86 -2.52
C ALA A 104 1.16 -12.24 -3.77
N VAL A 105 1.94 -12.18 -4.88
CA VAL A 105 1.46 -11.64 -6.16
C VAL A 105 0.40 -12.55 -6.78
N GLN A 106 0.51 -13.86 -6.64
CA GLN A 106 -0.52 -14.77 -7.13
C GLN A 106 -1.87 -14.58 -6.42
N MET A 107 -1.85 -14.26 -5.13
CA MET A 107 -3.05 -14.10 -4.29
C MET A 107 -3.65 -12.68 -4.35
N CYS A 108 -2.88 -11.63 -4.62
CA CYS A 108 -3.40 -10.26 -4.69
C CYS A 108 -4.33 -10.07 -5.88
N ASP A 109 -5.13 -9.00 -5.86
CA ASP A 109 -6.00 -8.64 -6.99
C ASP A 109 -5.23 -7.85 -8.05
N TYR A 110 -4.38 -6.91 -7.64
CA TYR A 110 -3.57 -6.08 -8.54
C TYR A 110 -2.14 -5.93 -8.05
N LEU A 111 -1.22 -5.78 -9.00
CA LEU A 111 0.18 -5.43 -8.78
C LEU A 111 0.52 -4.17 -9.58
N ILE A 112 1.01 -3.14 -8.90
CA ILE A 112 1.57 -1.95 -9.55
C ILE A 112 3.09 -2.07 -9.52
N ARG A 113 3.72 -2.08 -10.71
CA ARG A 113 5.18 -2.15 -10.88
C ARG A 113 5.75 -0.77 -11.16
N GLY A 114 6.90 -0.47 -10.60
CA GLY A 114 7.53 0.85 -10.76
C GLY A 114 6.84 1.94 -9.94
N GLU A 115 6.76 3.15 -10.51
CA GLU A 115 6.25 4.33 -9.81
C GLU A 115 4.71 4.28 -9.69
N GLY A 116 4.25 4.10 -8.47
CA GLY A 116 2.82 3.91 -8.19
C GLY A 116 2.04 5.17 -7.84
N ASP A 117 2.70 6.32 -7.69
CA ASP A 117 2.13 7.51 -7.07
C ASP A 117 0.79 7.98 -7.66
N ILE A 118 0.71 8.04 -8.97
CA ILE A 118 -0.52 8.42 -9.69
C ILE A 118 -1.36 7.18 -10.02
N ALA A 119 -0.71 6.09 -10.44
CA ALA A 119 -1.39 4.89 -10.91
C ALA A 119 -2.24 4.22 -9.81
N PHE A 120 -1.79 4.26 -8.55
CA PHE A 120 -2.56 3.73 -7.43
C PHE A 120 -3.87 4.50 -7.22
N ALA A 121 -3.82 5.83 -7.28
CA ALA A 121 -5.00 6.67 -7.15
C ALA A 121 -6.02 6.42 -8.28
N GLU A 122 -5.53 6.28 -9.52
CA GLU A 122 -6.37 5.96 -10.69
C GLU A 122 -7.01 4.57 -10.55
N LEU A 123 -6.23 3.58 -10.14
CA LEU A 123 -6.74 2.22 -9.88
C LEU A 123 -7.83 2.24 -8.81
N CYS A 124 -7.62 2.95 -7.70
CA CYS A 124 -8.61 3.07 -6.63
C CYS A 124 -9.91 3.71 -7.13
N LYS A 125 -9.82 4.81 -7.90
CA LYS A 125 -11.00 5.47 -8.49
C LYS A 125 -11.78 4.51 -9.39
N ASN A 126 -11.10 3.76 -10.25
CA ASN A 126 -11.72 2.79 -11.15
C ASN A 126 -12.46 1.69 -10.36
N ILE A 127 -11.79 1.08 -9.37
CA ILE A 127 -12.38 0.04 -8.53
C ILE A 127 -13.63 0.57 -7.80
N LEU A 128 -13.53 1.75 -7.19
CA LEU A 128 -14.61 2.34 -6.41
C LEU A 128 -15.82 2.76 -7.28
N SER A 129 -15.58 3.08 -8.56
CA SER A 129 -16.64 3.34 -9.54
C SER A 129 -17.22 2.06 -10.20
N GLY A 130 -16.74 0.89 -9.81
CA GLY A 130 -17.18 -0.39 -10.37
C GLY A 130 -16.45 -0.80 -11.65
N GLN A 131 -15.46 -0.04 -12.08
CA GLN A 131 -14.64 -0.34 -13.25
C GLN A 131 -13.38 -1.08 -12.80
N ARG A 132 -13.29 -2.38 -13.08
CA ARG A 132 -12.11 -3.18 -12.73
C ARG A 132 -11.24 -3.38 -13.96
N PRO A 133 -9.94 -2.97 -13.94
CA PRO A 133 -9.01 -3.29 -15.01
C PRO A 133 -8.92 -4.81 -15.23
N GLU A 134 -8.86 -5.23 -16.49
CA GLU A 134 -8.69 -6.65 -16.84
C GLU A 134 -7.28 -7.15 -16.49
N SER A 135 -6.26 -6.28 -16.66
CA SER A 135 -4.89 -6.64 -16.33
C SER A 135 -4.63 -6.57 -14.85
N LYS A 136 -4.21 -7.68 -14.26
CA LYS A 136 -3.76 -7.75 -12.88
C LYS A 136 -2.46 -6.96 -12.64
N VAL A 137 -1.55 -6.98 -13.63
CA VAL A 137 -0.26 -6.29 -13.55
C VAL A 137 -0.35 -4.97 -14.29
N ILE A 138 -0.09 -3.89 -13.55
CA ILE A 138 -0.12 -2.52 -14.03
C ILE A 138 1.31 -2.00 -14.06
N LEU A 139 1.81 -1.63 -15.23
CA LEU A 139 3.09 -0.95 -15.43
C LEU A 139 2.81 0.47 -15.94
N PRO A 140 2.70 1.45 -15.02
CA PRO A 140 2.44 2.82 -15.44
C PRO A 140 3.67 3.44 -16.13
N PRO A 141 3.47 4.43 -17.00
CA PRO A 141 4.57 5.29 -17.43
C PRO A 141 5.15 6.05 -16.24
N LEU A 142 6.39 6.50 -16.36
CA LEU A 142 6.98 7.39 -15.37
C LEU A 142 6.10 8.65 -15.24
N PRO A 143 5.69 9.02 -14.02
CA PRO A 143 4.87 10.20 -13.83
C PRO A 143 5.68 11.47 -14.13
N ASP A 144 4.99 12.50 -14.59
CA ASP A 144 5.59 13.83 -14.63
C ASP A 144 5.82 14.32 -13.18
N VAL A 145 7.06 14.55 -12.82
CA VAL A 145 7.45 14.99 -11.48
C VAL A 145 6.75 16.30 -11.05
N GLN A 146 6.30 17.10 -12.00
CA GLN A 146 5.59 18.35 -11.70
C GLN A 146 4.17 18.13 -11.17
N VAL A 147 3.56 16.97 -11.46
CA VAL A 147 2.19 16.64 -10.98
C VAL A 147 2.20 15.80 -9.72
N VAL A 148 3.33 15.18 -9.37
CA VAL A 148 3.45 14.36 -8.15
C VAL A 148 3.52 15.29 -6.94
N LYS A 149 2.60 15.08 -5.99
CA LYS A 149 2.55 15.84 -4.75
C LYS A 149 3.52 15.27 -3.73
N MET A 150 4.25 16.16 -3.08
CA MET A 150 5.20 15.81 -2.03
C MET A 150 4.49 15.31 -0.76
N PRO A 151 5.08 14.36 -0.02
CA PRO A 151 4.42 13.68 1.11
C PRO A 151 4.63 14.35 2.46
N TYR A 152 5.36 15.44 2.56
CA TYR A 152 5.92 15.96 3.81
C TYR A 152 4.87 16.41 4.83
N GLU A 153 3.70 16.87 4.39
CA GLU A 153 2.60 17.27 5.28
C GLU A 153 1.87 16.08 5.96
N TYR A 154 2.20 14.84 5.55
CA TYR A 154 1.59 13.62 6.08
C TYR A 154 2.44 12.89 7.12
N TYR A 155 3.52 13.53 7.59
CA TYR A 155 4.19 13.11 8.80
C TYR A 155 3.43 13.60 10.03
N THR A 156 3.18 12.71 10.97
CA THR A 156 2.49 13.05 12.21
C THR A 156 3.45 13.63 13.25
N ASP A 157 2.92 14.27 14.30
CA ASP A 157 3.73 14.72 15.45
C ASP A 157 4.45 13.55 16.13
N GLU A 158 3.87 12.36 16.12
CA GLU A 158 4.49 11.14 16.62
C GLU A 158 5.68 10.73 15.76
N ASP A 159 5.53 10.77 14.44
CA ASP A 159 6.64 10.49 13.51
C ASP A 159 7.80 11.46 13.75
N LEU A 160 7.51 12.77 13.85
CA LEU A 160 8.53 13.80 14.03
C LEU A 160 9.29 13.66 15.36
N LYS A 161 8.66 13.15 16.41
CA LYS A 161 9.27 13.00 17.74
C LYS A 161 10.05 11.70 17.92
N HIS A 162 9.60 10.61 17.27
CA HIS A 162 10.04 9.26 17.64
C HIS A 162 10.54 8.42 16.47
N ARG A 163 10.47 8.93 15.22
CA ARG A 163 10.81 8.14 14.03
C ARG A 163 11.77 8.89 13.10
N ILE A 164 12.42 8.15 12.22
CA ILE A 164 13.29 8.70 11.18
C ILE A 164 12.41 9.20 10.03
N ILE A 165 12.58 10.48 9.73
CA ILE A 165 11.89 11.15 8.63
C ILE A 165 12.76 11.09 7.38
N TYR A 166 12.16 10.64 6.27
CA TYR A 166 12.82 10.60 4.98
C TYR A 166 12.41 11.81 4.16
N VAL A 167 13.39 12.42 3.48
CA VAL A 167 13.20 13.54 2.57
C VAL A 167 14.00 13.31 1.29
N GLU A 168 13.49 13.79 0.17
CA GLU A 168 14.18 13.83 -1.11
C GLU A 168 14.68 15.24 -1.37
N SER A 169 15.87 15.37 -1.96
CA SER A 169 16.52 16.64 -2.34
C SER A 169 16.66 16.76 -3.86
#